data_f9a878b21aae78ce79598aa7776fb5d7
#
_entry.id   f9a878b21aae78ce79598aa7776fb5d7
#
_cell.length_a   1.000
_cell.length_b   1.000
_cell.length_c   1.000
_cell.angle_alpha   90.00
_cell.angle_beta   90.00
_cell.angle_gamma   90.00
#
_symmetry.space_group_name_H-M   'P 1'
#
loop_
_entity.id
_entity.type
_entity.pdbx_description
1 polymer ?
#
loop_
_entity_poly.entity_id
_entity_poly.type
_entity_poly.pdbx_seq_one_letter_code
_entity_poly.pdbx_strand_id
1 'polypeptide(L)'
;MAEKQIEQILRDLSELRYYIYKNVDKLQQTLEQSELTNKGALSSLEFRLDAILQANLDTFWLLMCSVLVFLMQAGFMCLESGLTRRKSSINVALKNLADFGIAVVTFWAFGFGLMYGASYSGLVGTKYFLFFTNVAGYQTYFVFQAMFVATAATIISGAVAE
;
A
#
# COMPACT_ATOMS: atom_id res chain seq x y z
N MET A 1 -76.43 -34.23 -8.28
CA MET A 1 -75.82 -32.96 -8.75
C MET A 1 -74.85 -32.37 -7.72
N ALA A 2 -75.21 -32.26 -6.46
CA ALA A 2 -74.35 -31.69 -5.39
C ALA A 2 -73.02 -32.44 -5.18
N GLU A 3 -73.02 -33.77 -5.27
CA GLU A 3 -71.85 -34.61 -5.03
C GLU A 3 -70.73 -34.38 -6.10
N LYS A 4 -71.10 -34.20 -7.36
CA LYS A 4 -70.15 -33.87 -8.44
C LYS A 4 -69.54 -32.45 -8.31
N GLN A 5 -70.31 -31.52 -7.76
CA GLN A 5 -69.82 -30.18 -7.49
C GLN A 5 -68.80 -30.16 -6.32
N ILE A 6 -69.05 -30.95 -5.27
CA ILE A 6 -68.13 -31.11 -4.17
C ILE A 6 -66.80 -31.73 -4.60
N GLU A 7 -66.84 -32.78 -5.41
CA GLU A 7 -65.64 -33.39 -5.95
C GLU A 7 -64.83 -32.42 -6.85
N GLN A 8 -65.50 -31.56 -7.63
CA GLN A 8 -64.83 -30.54 -8.43
C GLN A 8 -64.12 -29.51 -7.55
N ILE A 9 -64.80 -29.01 -6.52
CA ILE A 9 -64.23 -28.06 -5.57
C ILE A 9 -63.04 -28.67 -4.83
N LEU A 10 -63.08 -29.95 -4.47
CA LEU A 10 -61.95 -30.62 -3.81
C LEU A 10 -60.73 -30.77 -4.75
N ARG A 11 -60.96 -31.04 -6.03
CA ARG A 11 -59.89 -31.04 -7.03
C ARG A 11 -59.28 -29.67 -7.21
N ASP A 12 -60.09 -28.64 -7.37
CA ASP A 12 -59.62 -27.26 -7.56
C ASP A 12 -58.82 -26.79 -6.33
N LEU A 13 -59.26 -27.13 -5.12
CA LEU A 13 -58.54 -26.85 -3.86
C LEU A 13 -57.18 -27.60 -3.79
N SER A 14 -57.13 -28.84 -4.25
CA SER A 14 -55.88 -29.61 -4.26
C SER A 14 -54.85 -29.03 -5.28
N GLU A 15 -55.32 -28.59 -6.44
CA GLU A 15 -54.50 -27.93 -7.46
C GLU A 15 -53.99 -26.58 -6.95
N LEU A 16 -54.88 -25.78 -6.32
CA LEU A 16 -54.51 -24.50 -5.75
C LEU A 16 -53.45 -24.67 -4.64
N ARG A 17 -53.64 -25.67 -3.77
CA ARG A 17 -52.69 -26.01 -2.72
C ARG A 17 -51.32 -26.40 -3.32
N TYR A 18 -51.29 -27.24 -4.34
CA TYR A 18 -50.07 -27.63 -5.06
C TYR A 18 -49.40 -26.43 -5.68
N TYR A 19 -50.13 -25.53 -6.32
CA TYR A 19 -49.61 -24.31 -6.91
C TYR A 19 -48.99 -23.36 -5.86
N ILE A 20 -49.65 -23.22 -4.71
CA ILE A 20 -49.13 -22.41 -3.59
C ILE A 20 -47.81 -23.01 -3.06
N TYR A 21 -47.77 -24.32 -2.78
CA TYR A 21 -46.54 -24.98 -2.33
C TYR A 21 -45.38 -24.79 -3.31
N LYS A 22 -45.64 -24.99 -4.57
CA LYS A 22 -44.60 -24.78 -5.61
C LYS A 22 -44.06 -23.35 -5.67
N ASN A 23 -44.92 -22.38 -5.52
CA ASN A 23 -44.50 -20.98 -5.49
C ASN A 23 -43.73 -20.60 -4.21
N VAL A 24 -44.16 -21.15 -3.08
CA VAL A 24 -43.47 -20.96 -1.78
C VAL A 24 -42.06 -21.54 -1.86
N ASP A 25 -41.90 -22.78 -2.34
CA ASP A 25 -40.57 -23.40 -2.53
C ASP A 25 -39.67 -22.56 -3.47
N LYS A 26 -40.22 -22.07 -4.57
CA LYS A 26 -39.49 -21.21 -5.49
C LYS A 26 -39.04 -19.89 -4.84
N LEU A 27 -39.89 -19.28 -4.01
CA LEU A 27 -39.56 -18.08 -3.27
C LEU A 27 -38.47 -18.34 -2.23
N GLN A 28 -38.55 -19.46 -1.50
CA GLN A 28 -37.51 -19.85 -0.55
C GLN A 28 -36.17 -20.06 -1.22
N GLN A 29 -36.10 -20.78 -2.33
CA GLN A 29 -34.86 -20.97 -3.09
C GLN A 29 -34.28 -19.63 -3.58
N THR A 30 -35.14 -18.72 -4.05
CA THR A 30 -34.71 -17.40 -4.49
C THR A 30 -34.14 -16.57 -3.34
N LEU A 31 -34.76 -16.64 -2.15
CA LEU A 31 -34.27 -15.97 -0.94
C LEU A 31 -32.94 -16.53 -0.48
N GLU A 32 -32.78 -17.85 -0.41
CA GLU A 32 -31.52 -18.50 -0.04
C GLU A 32 -30.40 -18.12 -1.02
N GLN A 33 -30.70 -18.11 -2.31
CA GLN A 33 -29.72 -17.74 -3.32
C GLN A 33 -29.32 -16.25 -3.24
N SER A 34 -30.28 -15.36 -2.91
CA SER A 34 -29.99 -13.95 -2.70
C SER A 34 -29.15 -13.71 -1.43
N GLU A 35 -29.41 -14.46 -0.37
CA GLU A 35 -28.62 -14.39 0.89
C GLU A 35 -27.19 -14.88 0.66
N LEU A 36 -26.99 -15.98 -0.05
CA LEU A 36 -25.68 -16.50 -0.41
C LEU A 36 -24.88 -15.49 -1.26
N THR A 37 -25.55 -14.89 -2.24
CA THR A 37 -24.95 -13.86 -3.10
C THR A 37 -24.56 -12.63 -2.27
N ASN A 38 -25.42 -12.17 -1.39
CA ASN A 38 -25.15 -11.04 -0.51
C ASN A 38 -24.01 -11.31 0.48
N LYS A 39 -23.95 -12.51 1.06
CA LYS A 39 -22.84 -12.94 1.93
C LYS A 39 -21.51 -12.98 1.16
N GLY A 40 -21.51 -13.50 -0.06
CA GLY A 40 -20.33 -13.51 -0.91
C GLY A 40 -19.87 -12.10 -1.31
N ALA A 41 -20.79 -11.20 -1.62
CA ALA A 41 -20.48 -9.80 -1.89
C ALA A 41 -19.90 -9.09 -0.65
N LEU A 42 -20.49 -9.31 0.53
CA LEU A 42 -20.02 -8.72 1.78
C LEU A 42 -18.61 -9.18 2.12
N SER A 43 -18.33 -10.49 2.06
CA SER A 43 -16.98 -11.02 2.34
C SER A 43 -15.92 -10.49 1.36
N SER A 44 -16.28 -10.30 0.10
CA SER A 44 -15.38 -9.70 -0.89
C SER A 44 -15.09 -8.22 -0.61
N LEU A 45 -16.08 -7.47 -0.11
CA LEU A 45 -15.91 -6.08 0.30
C LEU A 45 -15.04 -5.97 1.57
N GLU A 46 -15.25 -6.82 2.56
CA GLU A 46 -14.41 -6.89 3.76
C GLU A 46 -12.96 -7.16 3.40
N PHE A 47 -12.70 -8.16 2.57
CA PHE A 47 -11.34 -8.48 2.11
C PHE A 47 -10.67 -7.29 1.38
N ARG A 48 -11.41 -6.59 0.52
CA ARG A 48 -10.90 -5.40 -0.19
C ARG A 48 -10.64 -4.25 0.78
N LEU A 49 -11.49 -4.06 1.76
CA LEU A 49 -11.34 -3.02 2.77
C LEU A 49 -10.08 -3.27 3.62
N ASP A 50 -9.90 -4.52 4.08
CA ASP A 50 -8.72 -4.90 4.85
C ASP A 50 -7.42 -4.72 4.05
N ALA A 51 -7.42 -5.09 2.77
CA ALA A 51 -6.27 -4.89 1.89
C ALA A 51 -5.93 -3.40 1.72
N ILE A 52 -6.94 -2.53 1.56
CA ILE A 52 -6.75 -1.08 1.45
C ILE A 52 -6.24 -0.50 2.78
N LEU A 53 -6.80 -0.93 3.90
CA LEU A 53 -6.37 -0.48 5.23
C LEU A 53 -4.92 -0.87 5.49
N GLN A 54 -4.52 -2.11 5.21
CA GLN A 54 -3.15 -2.57 5.36
C GLN A 54 -2.20 -1.77 4.48
N ALA A 55 -2.50 -1.57 3.21
CA ALA A 55 -1.67 -0.77 2.31
C ALA A 55 -1.49 0.68 2.79
N ASN A 56 -2.54 1.29 3.33
CA ASN A 56 -2.47 2.64 3.90
C ASN A 56 -1.65 2.69 5.19
N LEU A 57 -1.79 1.68 6.07
CA LEU A 57 -1.00 1.57 7.29
C LEU A 57 0.49 1.35 6.98
N ASP A 58 0.82 0.50 6.02
CA ASP A 58 2.20 0.28 5.57
C ASP A 58 2.81 1.57 5.00
N THR A 59 2.04 2.31 4.20
CA THR A 59 2.45 3.61 3.67
C THR A 59 2.72 4.61 4.78
N PHE A 60 1.80 4.71 5.74
CA PHE A 60 1.95 5.58 6.92
C PHE A 60 3.19 5.20 7.74
N TRP A 61 3.39 3.91 7.98
CA TRP A 61 4.55 3.40 8.72
C TRP A 61 5.87 3.75 8.03
N LEU A 62 5.96 3.54 6.72
CA LEU A 62 7.14 3.91 5.94
C LEU A 62 7.43 5.42 5.97
N LEU A 63 6.39 6.26 5.89
CA LEU A 63 6.55 7.71 6.01
C LEU A 63 7.04 8.13 7.40
N MET A 64 6.48 7.56 8.46
CA MET A 64 6.94 7.81 9.83
C MET A 64 8.40 7.39 10.02
N CYS A 65 8.79 6.23 9.52
CA CYS A 65 10.17 5.78 9.53
C CYS A 65 11.09 6.71 8.73
N SER A 66 10.62 7.21 7.58
CA SER A 66 11.39 8.19 6.78
C SER A 66 11.67 9.48 7.55
N VAL A 67 10.68 9.99 8.28
CA VAL A 67 10.84 11.17 9.14
C VAL A 67 11.85 10.91 10.27
N LEU A 68 11.80 9.74 10.90
CA LEU A 68 12.77 9.38 11.94
C LEU A 68 14.20 9.30 11.40
N VAL A 69 14.40 8.72 10.22
CA VAL A 69 15.71 8.68 9.55
C VAL A 69 16.18 10.08 9.17
N PHE A 70 15.28 10.96 8.73
CA PHE A 70 15.61 12.36 8.45
C PHE A 70 16.04 13.11 9.72
N LEU A 71 15.41 12.85 10.86
CA LEU A 71 15.85 13.42 12.16
C LEU A 71 17.25 12.92 12.55
N MET A 72 17.60 11.69 12.19
CA MET A 72 18.95 11.16 12.37
C MET A 72 19.99 11.96 11.56
N GLN A 73 19.65 12.39 10.35
CA GLN A 73 20.49 13.27 9.54
C GLN A 73 20.80 14.60 10.26
N ALA A 74 19.80 15.22 10.87
CA ALA A 74 20.02 16.43 11.69
C ALA A 74 20.93 16.14 12.88
N GLY A 75 20.82 14.98 13.50
CA GLY A 75 21.69 14.53 14.59
C GLY A 75 23.16 14.41 14.14
N PHE A 76 23.45 13.82 12.99
CA PHE A 76 24.80 13.74 12.42
C PHE A 76 25.37 15.13 12.11
N MET A 77 24.58 16.03 11.55
CA MET A 77 24.99 17.40 11.28
C MET A 77 25.39 18.13 12.57
N CYS A 78 24.62 17.98 13.66
CA CYS A 78 24.95 18.56 14.97
C CYS A 78 26.20 17.92 15.56
N LEU A 79 26.39 16.63 15.47
CA LEU A 79 27.53 15.89 15.99
C LEU A 79 28.81 16.32 15.28
N GLU A 80 28.84 16.31 13.97
CA GLU A 80 30.01 16.70 13.17
C GLU A 80 30.37 18.19 13.41
N SER A 81 29.37 19.08 13.40
CA SER A 81 29.61 20.52 13.66
C SER A 81 30.10 20.79 15.08
N GLY A 82 29.71 19.95 16.04
CA GLY A 82 30.14 20.05 17.44
C GLY A 82 31.57 19.54 17.69
N LEU A 83 32.03 18.54 16.92
CA LEU A 83 33.39 17.99 17.05
C LEU A 83 34.45 18.84 16.35
N THR A 84 34.06 19.68 15.42
CA THR A 84 34.97 20.53 14.67
C THR A 84 35.30 21.83 15.42
N ARG A 85 36.44 22.48 15.04
CA ARG A 85 36.83 23.78 15.62
C ARG A 85 35.76 24.84 15.34
N ARG A 86 35.50 25.75 16.29
CA ARG A 86 34.48 26.81 16.20
C ARG A 86 34.47 27.59 14.88
N LYS A 87 35.62 27.82 14.26
CA LYS A 87 35.75 28.53 12.99
C LYS A 87 35.23 27.69 11.76
N SER A 88 35.23 26.39 11.90
CA SER A 88 34.85 25.46 10.82
C SER A 88 33.43 24.88 10.94
N SER A 89 32.78 25.05 12.10
CA SER A 89 31.48 24.45 12.42
C SER A 89 30.38 24.81 11.41
N ILE A 90 30.31 26.06 10.97
CA ILE A 90 29.33 26.52 9.99
C ILE A 90 29.62 25.88 8.61
N ASN A 91 30.88 25.79 8.21
CA ASN A 91 31.26 25.17 6.94
C ASN A 91 30.90 23.67 6.89
N VAL A 92 31.08 22.96 8.00
CA VAL A 92 30.73 21.55 8.14
C VAL A 92 29.19 21.35 8.07
N ALA A 93 28.43 22.23 8.73
CA ALA A 93 26.97 22.17 8.64
C ALA A 93 26.45 22.41 7.20
N LEU A 94 27.02 23.40 6.50
CA LEU A 94 26.68 23.66 5.09
C LEU A 94 27.09 22.52 4.16
N LYS A 95 28.27 21.90 4.41
CA LYS A 95 28.72 20.71 3.68
C LYS A 95 27.71 19.57 3.84
N ASN A 96 27.28 19.25 5.06
CA ASN A 96 26.33 18.17 5.31
C ASN A 96 24.97 18.43 4.63
N LEU A 97 24.53 19.68 4.58
CA LEU A 97 23.31 20.05 3.87
C LEU A 97 23.47 19.87 2.34
N ALA A 98 24.63 20.23 1.80
CA ALA A 98 24.94 20.03 0.38
C ALA A 98 25.06 18.54 0.05
N ASP A 99 25.74 17.74 0.87
CA ASP A 99 25.87 16.28 0.71
C ASP A 99 24.51 15.60 0.69
N PHE A 100 23.60 16.00 1.60
CA PHE A 100 22.22 15.53 1.62
C PHE A 100 21.51 15.84 0.28
N GLY A 101 21.58 17.09 -0.18
CA GLY A 101 20.91 17.50 -1.42
C GLY A 101 21.46 16.75 -2.65
N ILE A 102 22.77 16.63 -2.77
CA ILE A 102 23.43 15.92 -3.89
C ILE A 102 23.08 14.43 -3.83
N ALA A 103 23.12 13.80 -2.66
CA ALA A 103 22.78 12.39 -2.49
C ALA A 103 21.33 12.09 -2.93
N VAL A 104 20.37 12.91 -2.52
CA VAL A 104 18.96 12.74 -2.91
C VAL A 104 18.77 12.91 -4.43
N VAL A 105 19.38 13.94 -5.03
CA VAL A 105 19.29 14.15 -6.49
C VAL A 105 19.96 13.02 -7.28
N THR A 106 21.11 12.56 -6.84
CA THR A 106 21.83 11.45 -7.49
C THR A 106 21.06 10.15 -7.37
N PHE A 107 20.45 9.90 -6.19
CA PHE A 107 19.61 8.73 -5.96
C PHE A 107 18.35 8.78 -6.83
N TRP A 108 17.71 9.95 -6.97
CA TRP A 108 16.57 10.14 -7.86
C TRP A 108 16.94 9.87 -9.33
N ALA A 109 18.09 10.38 -9.79
CA ALA A 109 18.48 10.26 -11.19
C ALA A 109 18.89 8.82 -11.56
N PHE A 110 19.70 8.18 -10.73
CA PHE A 110 20.33 6.90 -11.06
C PHE A 110 20.14 5.83 -9.98
N GLY A 111 20.24 6.19 -8.72
CA GLY A 111 20.31 5.25 -7.60
C GLY A 111 19.10 4.35 -7.50
N PHE A 112 17.90 4.90 -7.61
CA PHE A 112 16.67 4.12 -7.53
C PHE A 112 16.53 3.12 -8.69
N GLY A 113 16.89 3.52 -9.91
CA GLY A 113 16.89 2.66 -11.07
C GLY A 113 17.88 1.49 -10.97
N LEU A 114 19.07 1.74 -10.42
CA LEU A 114 20.08 0.71 -10.19
C LEU A 114 19.66 -0.28 -9.11
N MET A 115 18.97 0.18 -8.06
CA MET A 115 18.62 -0.60 -6.88
C MET A 115 17.33 -1.43 -7.08
N TYR A 116 16.30 -0.82 -7.68
CA TYR A 116 14.96 -1.40 -7.82
C TYR A 116 14.52 -1.66 -9.27
N GLY A 117 15.35 -1.34 -10.24
CA GLY A 117 15.07 -1.63 -11.64
C GLY A 117 15.01 -3.11 -11.96
N ALA A 118 14.34 -3.47 -13.08
CA ALA A 118 14.38 -4.83 -13.57
C ALA A 118 15.83 -5.28 -13.78
N SER A 119 16.24 -6.35 -13.12
CA SER A 119 17.62 -6.79 -13.05
C SER A 119 18.10 -7.37 -14.39
N TYR A 120 19.27 -6.93 -14.83
CA TYR A 120 20.02 -7.57 -15.90
C TYR A 120 21.05 -8.51 -15.27
N SER A 121 20.95 -9.80 -15.54
CA SER A 121 21.81 -10.85 -14.96
C SER A 121 21.81 -10.96 -13.42
N GLY A 122 20.84 -10.41 -12.71
CA GLY A 122 20.73 -10.51 -11.25
C GLY A 122 21.59 -9.51 -10.45
N LEU A 123 22.35 -8.62 -11.10
CA LEU A 123 23.31 -7.74 -10.44
C LEU A 123 22.88 -6.25 -10.42
N VAL A 124 22.33 -5.74 -11.49
CA VAL A 124 22.08 -4.30 -11.67
C VAL A 124 20.72 -4.06 -12.31
N GLY A 125 19.95 -3.12 -11.76
CA GLY A 125 18.67 -2.67 -12.34
C GLY A 125 18.89 -1.80 -13.58
N THR A 126 18.02 -1.97 -14.58
CA THR A 126 18.10 -1.26 -15.87
C THR A 126 16.87 -0.40 -16.17
N LYS A 127 15.88 -0.38 -15.28
CA LYS A 127 14.65 0.41 -15.43
C LYS A 127 14.49 1.41 -14.29
N TYR A 128 13.57 2.35 -14.46
CA TYR A 128 13.22 3.38 -13.46
C TYR A 128 14.29 4.45 -13.20
N PHE A 129 15.16 4.73 -14.19
CA PHE A 129 16.01 5.91 -14.16
C PHE A 129 15.17 7.19 -14.22
N LEU A 130 15.64 8.26 -13.57
CA LEU A 130 14.91 9.52 -13.43
C LEU A 130 13.49 9.30 -12.85
N PHE A 131 13.38 8.57 -11.79
CA PHE A 131 12.18 8.10 -11.11
C PHE A 131 10.89 8.86 -11.48
N PHE A 132 10.24 8.43 -12.56
CA PHE A 132 8.91 8.88 -12.99
C PHE A 132 7.96 7.68 -13.02
N THR A 133 7.59 7.16 -11.87
CA THR A 133 6.61 6.07 -11.81
C THR A 133 5.37 6.50 -11.04
N ASN A 134 4.22 6.20 -11.62
CA ASN A 134 2.91 6.39 -11.00
C ASN A 134 2.43 5.12 -10.27
N VAL A 135 3.30 4.13 -10.07
CA VAL A 135 2.94 2.90 -9.36
C VAL A 135 2.79 3.20 -7.88
N ALA A 136 1.60 2.94 -7.35
CA ALA A 136 1.28 3.15 -5.94
C ALA A 136 2.27 2.38 -5.04
N GLY A 137 2.75 3.02 -3.99
CA GLY A 137 3.72 2.45 -3.04
C GLY A 137 5.19 2.72 -3.40
N TYR A 138 5.58 2.80 -4.66
CA TYR A 138 6.97 3.09 -5.04
C TYR A 138 7.42 4.48 -4.62
N GLN A 139 6.51 5.45 -4.59
CA GLN A 139 6.82 6.82 -4.17
C GLN A 139 7.22 6.88 -2.70
N THR A 140 6.49 6.21 -1.83
CA THR A 140 6.79 6.13 -0.39
C THR A 140 8.09 5.37 -0.16
N TYR A 141 8.29 4.29 -0.90
CA TYR A 141 9.52 3.51 -0.84
C TYR A 141 10.74 4.32 -1.31
N PHE A 142 10.58 5.12 -2.36
CA PHE A 142 11.61 6.04 -2.83
C PHE A 142 12.03 7.03 -1.74
N VAL A 143 11.07 7.68 -1.09
CA VAL A 143 11.35 8.65 -0.01
C VAL A 143 12.12 7.97 1.13
N PHE A 144 11.67 6.81 1.56
CA PHE A 144 12.33 6.04 2.62
C PHE A 144 13.79 5.71 2.27
N GLN A 145 14.03 5.17 1.09
CA GLN A 145 15.38 4.80 0.64
C GLN A 145 16.27 6.01 0.37
N ALA A 146 15.71 7.11 -0.12
CA ALA A 146 16.46 8.36 -0.32
C ALA A 146 17.02 8.90 1.01
N MET A 147 16.26 8.80 2.10
CA MET A 147 16.73 9.21 3.44
C MET A 147 17.91 8.34 3.91
N PHE A 148 17.88 7.04 3.68
CA PHE A 148 18.99 6.13 4.01
C PHE A 148 20.24 6.41 3.18
N VAL A 149 20.10 6.61 1.88
CA VAL A 149 21.23 6.93 1.00
C VAL A 149 21.88 8.26 1.39
N ALA A 150 21.05 9.27 1.71
CA ALA A 150 21.56 10.57 2.16
C ALA A 150 22.32 10.44 3.49
N THR A 151 21.81 9.66 4.43
CA THR A 151 22.50 9.41 5.70
C THR A 151 23.82 8.66 5.51
N ALA A 152 23.83 7.63 4.66
CA ALA A 152 25.06 6.90 4.33
C ALA A 152 26.11 7.80 3.68
N ALA A 153 25.70 8.68 2.76
CA ALA A 153 26.59 9.66 2.12
C ALA A 153 27.21 10.62 3.15
N THR A 154 26.42 11.11 4.11
CA THR A 154 26.92 11.98 5.18
C THR A 154 27.94 11.27 6.07
N ILE A 155 27.71 10.00 6.45
CA ILE A 155 28.66 9.22 7.25
C ILE A 155 30.00 9.07 6.52
N ILE A 156 29.97 8.71 5.23
CA ILE A 156 31.17 8.58 4.40
C ILE A 156 31.90 9.93 4.28
N SER A 157 31.15 10.99 4.00
CA SER A 157 31.67 12.37 3.89
C SER A 157 32.31 12.84 5.19
N GLY A 158 31.73 12.52 6.35
CA GLY A 158 32.29 12.79 7.67
C GLY A 158 33.59 12.02 7.93
N ALA A 159 33.64 10.75 7.53
CA ALA A 159 34.85 9.91 7.70
C ALA A 159 36.03 10.33 6.82
N VAL A 160 35.79 10.97 5.68
CA VAL A 160 36.85 11.41 4.73
C VAL A 160 37.28 12.87 4.97
N ALA A 161 36.54 13.61 5.81
CA ALA A 161 36.74 15.05 6.01
C ALA A 161 37.91 15.43 6.98
N GLU A 162 38.73 14.48 7.42
CA GLU A 162 39.95 14.74 8.19
C GLU A 162 41.12 15.27 7.39
#